data_3aa6556c6a4b9f96cc1e1efbe87e0226
#
_entry.id   3aa6556c6a4b9f96cc1e1efbe87e0226
#
_cell.length_a   1.000
_cell.length_b   1.000
_cell.length_c   1.000
_cell.angle_alpha   90.00
_cell.angle_beta   90.00
_cell.angle_gamma   90.00
#
_symmetry.space_group_name_H-M   'P 1'
#
loop_
_entity.id
_entity.type
_entity.pdbx_description
1 polymer ?
#
loop_
_entity_poly.entity_id
_entity_poly.type
_entity_poly.pdbx_seq_one_letter_code
_entity_poly.pdbx_strand_id
1 'polypeptide(L)'
;MDDARRGPIFIVGAMGSGTTLVRLVLDSHPHIAIPHETGFMRAYDAHRFAPFKHSGRGWARKLAGSEEELDAMLRDFYDSLFMRYAERHGKRRWGEKTPLHMWHVDDMARLFPDAQFIGVVRHPAGSIASNMRRFGAKLRRATWHWRAYARELARHSMRHDDRFVLVRYEDLVREPEPVLRELLEWLGEPWSDAVLAHHQVQGARGGKRVVEGRSRVDDPVDPSRIDRWTRDLRGDHHEWLAQRVTRMAQFYGYDVDDAGVADALTPPERRLIHGADVRQRLERFPEIDLSVPHERPPASRLYDPRKLTVVPREFLDELTAPRGVRRWGAAAVRRLPGGVRPAAVRTVRRTRKVLGLRRRPLPFFTAVRRERRRERRRARRAAGGGT
;
A
#
# COMPACT_ATOMS: atom_id res chain seq x y z
N MET A 1 -4.17 -4.41 -35.63
CA MET A 1 -3.49 -4.79 -34.38
C MET A 1 -4.46 -4.52 -33.26
N ASP A 2 -4.81 -5.56 -32.55
CA ASP A 2 -5.93 -5.62 -31.61
C ASP A 2 -5.79 -4.55 -30.51
N ASP A 3 -6.65 -3.54 -30.55
CA ASP A 3 -6.74 -2.46 -29.56
C ASP A 3 -7.58 -2.91 -28.33
N ALA A 4 -7.46 -4.21 -28.02
CA ALA A 4 -8.12 -4.78 -26.86
C ALA A 4 -7.59 -4.06 -25.62
N ARG A 5 -8.49 -3.42 -24.88
CA ARG A 5 -8.22 -2.69 -23.66
C ARG A 5 -7.52 -3.60 -22.66
N ARG A 6 -6.27 -3.31 -22.34
CA ARG A 6 -5.49 -4.05 -21.35
C ARG A 6 -5.98 -3.73 -19.94
N GLY A 7 -5.96 -4.71 -19.07
CA GLY A 7 -6.34 -4.57 -17.68
C GLY A 7 -5.50 -3.57 -16.89
N PRO A 8 -5.94 -3.17 -15.70
CA PRO A 8 -5.23 -2.21 -14.84
C PRO A 8 -3.90 -2.74 -14.33
N ILE A 9 -3.02 -1.82 -13.92
CA ILE A 9 -1.72 -2.12 -13.34
C ILE A 9 -1.76 -1.81 -11.84
N PHE A 10 -1.43 -2.79 -10.99
CA PHE A 10 -1.32 -2.59 -9.55
C PHE A 10 0.12 -2.72 -9.08
N ILE A 11 0.62 -1.68 -8.40
CA ILE A 11 1.97 -1.67 -7.84
C ILE A 11 1.86 -1.85 -6.33
N VAL A 12 2.47 -2.92 -5.81
CA VAL A 12 2.46 -3.28 -4.39
C VAL A 12 3.89 -3.48 -3.86
N GLY A 13 4.06 -3.37 -2.56
CA GLY A 13 5.37 -3.54 -1.92
C GLY A 13 5.42 -2.91 -0.54
N ALA A 14 6.50 -3.19 0.19
CA ALA A 14 6.69 -2.62 1.52
C ALA A 14 6.86 -1.09 1.47
N MET A 15 6.42 -0.40 2.51
CA MET A 15 6.73 1.02 2.68
C MET A 15 8.25 1.23 2.67
N GLY A 16 8.73 2.08 1.78
CA GLY A 16 10.17 2.33 1.61
C GLY A 16 10.87 1.43 0.60
N SER A 17 10.15 0.51 -0.08
CA SER A 17 10.73 -0.38 -1.09
C SER A 17 10.94 0.26 -2.46
N GLY A 18 10.42 1.46 -2.71
CA GLY A 18 10.56 2.13 -4.01
C GLY A 18 9.32 2.10 -4.90
N THR A 19 8.17 1.64 -4.40
CA THR A 19 6.89 1.64 -5.13
C THR A 19 6.52 3.01 -5.72
N THR A 20 6.89 4.11 -5.05
CA THR A 20 6.68 5.47 -5.57
C THR A 20 7.54 5.74 -6.81
N LEU A 21 8.79 5.26 -6.86
CA LEU A 21 9.64 5.38 -8.05
C LEU A 21 9.02 4.64 -9.24
N VAL A 22 8.65 3.37 -9.04
CA VAL A 22 8.01 2.57 -10.10
C VAL A 22 6.73 3.25 -10.60
N ARG A 23 5.91 3.81 -9.70
CA ARG A 23 4.71 4.58 -10.09
C ARG A 23 5.08 5.78 -10.97
N LEU A 24 6.06 6.60 -10.55
CA LEU A 24 6.44 7.81 -11.28
C LEU A 24 6.98 7.49 -12.68
N VAL A 25 7.80 6.46 -12.75
CA VAL A 25 8.37 5.97 -14.00
C VAL A 25 7.25 5.52 -14.95
N LEU A 26 6.37 4.63 -14.49
CA LEU A 26 5.26 4.14 -15.32
C LEU A 26 4.23 5.23 -15.64
N ASP A 27 3.95 6.13 -14.70
CA ASP A 27 3.06 7.27 -14.95
C ASP A 27 3.66 8.29 -15.96
N SER A 28 4.94 8.21 -16.26
CA SER A 28 5.56 9.02 -17.31
C SER A 28 5.38 8.43 -18.70
N HIS A 29 5.02 7.16 -18.80
CA HIS A 29 4.71 6.51 -20.07
C HIS A 29 3.47 7.16 -20.73
N PRO A 30 3.46 7.38 -22.07
CA PRO A 30 2.35 8.06 -22.76
C PRO A 30 1.01 7.36 -22.63
N HIS A 31 0.98 6.06 -22.42
CA HIS A 31 -0.27 5.29 -22.34
C HIS A 31 -0.75 5.04 -20.91
N ILE A 32 0.11 5.12 -19.89
CA ILE A 32 -0.20 4.68 -18.53
C ILE A 32 -0.41 5.87 -17.60
N ALA A 33 -1.53 5.90 -16.88
CA ALA A 33 -1.86 6.90 -15.87
C ALA A 33 -1.98 6.26 -14.49
N ILE A 34 -1.14 6.69 -13.55
CA ILE A 34 -1.16 6.17 -12.17
C ILE A 34 -1.25 7.35 -11.20
N PRO A 35 -2.42 7.58 -10.57
CA PRO A 35 -2.60 8.68 -9.61
C PRO A 35 -1.77 8.49 -8.34
N HIS A 36 -1.81 9.48 -7.45
CA HIS A 36 -1.36 9.32 -6.08
C HIS A 36 -2.12 8.20 -5.36
N GLU A 37 -1.58 7.69 -4.25
CA GLU A 37 -2.19 6.64 -3.46
C GLU A 37 -3.66 6.95 -3.15
N THR A 38 -4.55 6.11 -3.66
CA THR A 38 -5.99 6.32 -3.49
C THR A 38 -6.55 5.56 -2.31
N GLY A 39 -5.93 4.42 -1.98
CA GLY A 39 -6.43 3.53 -0.93
C GLY A 39 -7.84 2.98 -1.22
N PHE A 40 -8.25 2.87 -2.48
CA PHE A 40 -9.62 2.53 -2.90
C PHE A 40 -10.13 1.19 -2.35
N MET A 41 -9.24 0.22 -2.14
CA MET A 41 -9.63 -1.07 -1.55
C MET A 41 -10.21 -0.95 -0.13
N ARG A 42 -10.00 0.17 0.54
CA ARG A 42 -10.69 0.46 1.80
C ARG A 42 -12.16 0.82 1.61
N ALA A 43 -12.45 1.58 0.55
CA ALA A 43 -13.83 1.87 0.19
C ALA A 43 -14.53 0.59 -0.27
N TYR A 44 -13.84 -0.25 -1.04
CA TYR A 44 -14.29 -1.59 -1.39
C TYR A 44 -14.63 -2.44 -0.15
N ASP A 45 -13.74 -2.53 0.85
CA ASP A 45 -14.02 -3.21 2.11
C ASP A 45 -15.24 -2.60 2.83
N ALA A 46 -15.38 -1.29 2.79
CA ALA A 46 -16.50 -0.61 3.43
C ALA A 46 -17.83 -0.97 2.76
N HIS A 47 -17.88 -1.03 1.44
CA HIS A 47 -19.08 -1.45 0.70
C HIS A 47 -19.45 -2.90 1.01
N ARG A 48 -18.48 -3.79 1.08
CA ARG A 48 -18.73 -5.23 1.35
C ARG A 48 -19.08 -5.53 2.79
N PHE A 49 -18.41 -4.89 3.75
CA PHE A 49 -18.39 -5.34 5.14
C PHE A 49 -18.89 -4.33 6.16
N ALA A 50 -19.06 -3.05 5.80
CA ALA A 50 -19.54 -2.06 6.74
C ALA A 50 -20.98 -2.37 7.19
N PRO A 51 -21.24 -2.46 8.50
CA PRO A 51 -22.60 -2.61 9.00
C PRO A 51 -23.34 -1.28 8.92
N PHE A 52 -24.58 -1.31 8.44
CA PHE A 52 -25.51 -0.21 8.59
C PHE A 52 -26.47 -0.51 9.74
N LYS A 53 -26.88 0.56 10.47
CA LYS A 53 -27.63 0.43 11.74
C LYS A 53 -28.88 -0.46 11.63
N HIS A 54 -29.63 -0.35 10.55
CA HIS A 54 -30.89 -1.06 10.34
C HIS A 54 -30.76 -2.25 9.39
N SER A 55 -29.80 -2.25 8.48
CA SER A 55 -29.65 -3.29 7.45
C SER A 55 -28.60 -4.34 7.81
N GLY A 56 -27.84 -4.12 8.87
CA GLY A 56 -26.78 -5.02 9.31
C GLY A 56 -25.57 -5.05 8.35
N ARG A 57 -24.79 -6.13 8.43
CA ARG A 57 -23.64 -6.35 7.54
C ARG A 57 -24.10 -6.85 6.17
N GLY A 58 -23.32 -6.48 5.14
CA GLY A 58 -23.56 -6.98 3.79
C GLY A 58 -24.85 -6.45 3.16
N TRP A 59 -25.31 -5.27 3.60
CA TRP A 59 -26.50 -4.65 3.02
C TRP A 59 -26.36 -4.45 1.51
N ALA A 60 -25.19 -4.05 1.03
CA ALA A 60 -24.93 -3.84 -0.38
C ALA A 60 -25.03 -5.14 -1.18
N ARG A 61 -24.48 -6.25 -0.66
CA ARG A 61 -24.64 -7.58 -1.26
C ARG A 61 -26.11 -8.00 -1.34
N LYS A 62 -26.89 -7.76 -0.27
CA LYS A 62 -28.32 -8.08 -0.26
C LYS A 62 -29.10 -7.30 -1.32
N LEU A 63 -28.70 -6.07 -1.61
CA LEU A 63 -29.32 -5.25 -2.66
C LEU A 63 -28.85 -5.65 -4.06
N ALA A 64 -27.59 -6.03 -4.19
CA ALA A 64 -27.03 -6.50 -5.45
C ALA A 64 -27.54 -7.89 -5.86
N GLY A 65 -27.93 -8.73 -4.89
CA GLY A 65 -28.37 -10.11 -5.13
C GLY A 65 -27.31 -11.13 -4.72
N SER A 66 -26.08 -10.99 -5.15
CA SER A 66 -24.95 -11.87 -4.81
C SER A 66 -23.64 -11.11 -4.50
N GLU A 67 -22.60 -11.80 -4.11
CA GLU A 67 -21.25 -11.19 -3.96
C GLU A 67 -20.64 -10.89 -5.31
N GLU A 68 -20.86 -11.74 -6.29
CA GLU A 68 -20.37 -11.63 -7.65
C GLU A 68 -20.98 -10.43 -8.36
N GLU A 69 -22.29 -10.22 -8.22
CA GLU A 69 -22.98 -9.05 -8.76
C GLU A 69 -22.50 -7.75 -8.11
N LEU A 70 -22.33 -7.74 -6.80
CA LEU A 70 -21.77 -6.59 -6.10
C LEU A 70 -20.33 -6.29 -6.56
N ASP A 71 -19.51 -7.32 -6.72
CA ASP A 71 -18.13 -7.16 -7.20
C ASP A 71 -18.10 -6.64 -8.64
N ALA A 72 -18.99 -7.11 -9.51
CA ALA A 72 -19.11 -6.59 -10.88
C ALA A 72 -19.47 -5.10 -10.88
N MET A 73 -20.48 -4.70 -10.09
CA MET A 73 -20.88 -3.29 -9.95
C MET A 73 -19.73 -2.41 -9.41
N LEU A 74 -19.02 -2.89 -8.39
CA LEU A 74 -17.89 -2.17 -7.81
C LEU A 74 -16.70 -2.10 -8.77
N ARG A 75 -16.41 -3.16 -9.50
CA ARG A 75 -15.42 -3.16 -10.57
C ARG A 75 -15.71 -2.10 -11.59
N ASP A 76 -16.94 -2.07 -12.14
CA ASP A 76 -17.33 -1.14 -13.18
C ASP A 76 -17.27 0.32 -12.69
N PHE A 77 -17.66 0.55 -11.44
CA PHE A 77 -17.53 1.87 -10.80
C PHE A 77 -16.07 2.32 -10.70
N TYR A 78 -15.19 1.49 -10.14
CA TYR A 78 -13.78 1.86 -9.97
C TYR A 78 -13.07 1.96 -11.31
N ASP A 79 -13.33 1.05 -12.22
CA ASP A 79 -12.76 1.07 -13.55
C ASP A 79 -13.13 2.37 -14.29
N SER A 80 -14.41 2.74 -14.30
CA SER A 80 -14.88 4.00 -14.89
C SER A 80 -14.23 5.22 -14.25
N LEU A 81 -14.03 5.21 -12.92
CA LEU A 81 -13.42 6.32 -12.19
C LEU A 81 -11.95 6.50 -12.58
N PHE A 82 -11.19 5.42 -12.58
CA PHE A 82 -9.76 5.45 -12.92
C PHE A 82 -9.53 5.69 -14.41
N MET A 83 -10.37 5.14 -15.29
CA MET A 83 -10.31 5.44 -16.72
C MET A 83 -10.54 6.91 -17.01
N ARG A 84 -11.53 7.53 -16.37
CA ARG A 84 -11.77 8.98 -16.50
C ARG A 84 -10.57 9.81 -16.06
N TYR A 85 -9.82 9.34 -15.06
CA TYR A 85 -8.55 9.96 -14.70
C TYR A 85 -7.52 9.80 -15.81
N ALA A 86 -7.36 8.61 -16.37
CA ALA A 86 -6.42 8.34 -17.46
C ALA A 86 -6.73 9.17 -18.70
N GLU A 87 -7.98 9.20 -19.13
CA GLU A 87 -8.47 9.97 -20.30
C GLU A 87 -8.21 11.49 -20.15
N ARG A 88 -8.40 12.05 -18.95
CA ARG A 88 -8.08 13.46 -18.68
C ARG A 88 -6.61 13.78 -18.81
N HIS A 89 -5.73 12.78 -18.76
CA HIS A 89 -4.28 12.89 -18.99
C HIS A 89 -3.87 12.44 -20.40
N GLY A 90 -4.84 12.19 -21.31
CA GLY A 90 -4.59 11.73 -22.66
C GLY A 90 -4.03 10.29 -22.73
N LYS A 91 -4.37 9.45 -21.74
CA LYS A 91 -3.84 8.10 -21.58
C LYS A 91 -4.95 7.06 -21.65
N ARG A 92 -4.60 5.83 -22.07
CA ARG A 92 -5.56 4.77 -22.37
C ARG A 92 -5.61 3.65 -21.36
N ARG A 93 -4.67 3.61 -20.43
CA ARG A 93 -4.54 2.56 -19.40
C ARG A 93 -4.33 3.19 -18.03
N TRP A 94 -5.07 2.72 -17.05
CA TRP A 94 -4.89 3.18 -15.68
C TRP A 94 -4.12 2.17 -14.83
N GLY A 95 -3.51 2.66 -13.77
CA GLY A 95 -2.93 1.85 -12.72
C GLY A 95 -3.14 2.50 -11.36
N GLU A 96 -2.78 1.78 -10.31
CA GLU A 96 -2.87 2.25 -8.94
C GLU A 96 -1.68 1.76 -8.11
N LYS A 97 -1.21 2.60 -7.20
CA LYS A 97 -0.13 2.28 -6.29
C LYS A 97 -0.48 2.71 -4.86
N THR A 98 -0.86 1.77 -4.04
CA THR A 98 -0.96 1.93 -2.58
C THR A 98 -0.27 0.74 -1.92
N PRO A 99 0.84 0.93 -1.18
CA PRO A 99 1.58 -0.18 -0.55
C PRO A 99 0.69 -1.11 0.26
N LEU A 100 -0.31 -0.57 0.94
CA LEU A 100 -1.25 -1.34 1.77
C LEU A 100 -2.18 -2.26 0.97
N HIS A 101 -2.29 -2.08 -0.35
CA HIS A 101 -3.06 -2.97 -1.23
C HIS A 101 -2.42 -4.37 -1.35
N MET A 102 -1.20 -4.57 -0.88
CA MET A 102 -0.61 -5.91 -0.72
C MET A 102 -1.57 -6.90 -0.05
N TRP A 103 -2.35 -6.44 0.92
CA TRP A 103 -3.32 -7.27 1.65
C TRP A 103 -4.63 -7.53 0.91
N HIS A 104 -4.75 -6.99 -0.30
CA HIS A 104 -5.93 -7.09 -1.17
C HIS A 104 -5.61 -7.64 -2.55
N VAL A 105 -4.40 -8.19 -2.76
CA VAL A 105 -4.01 -8.70 -4.08
C VAL A 105 -5.02 -9.73 -4.57
N ASP A 106 -5.42 -10.69 -3.75
CA ASP A 106 -6.42 -11.70 -4.12
C ASP A 106 -7.80 -11.08 -4.43
N ASP A 107 -8.20 -10.04 -3.68
CA ASP A 107 -9.45 -9.30 -3.95
C ASP A 107 -9.37 -8.51 -5.26
N MET A 108 -8.24 -7.82 -5.51
CA MET A 108 -8.02 -7.08 -6.75
C MET A 108 -7.92 -8.01 -7.96
N ALA A 109 -7.28 -9.17 -7.79
CA ALA A 109 -7.16 -10.18 -8.84
C ALA A 109 -8.51 -10.79 -9.24
N ARG A 110 -9.43 -10.88 -8.28
CA ARG A 110 -10.81 -11.34 -8.51
C ARG A 110 -11.68 -10.22 -9.11
N LEU A 111 -11.50 -8.99 -8.62
CA LEU A 111 -12.24 -7.83 -9.13
C LEU A 111 -11.85 -7.50 -10.58
N PHE A 112 -10.57 -7.57 -10.89
CA PHE A 112 -10.00 -7.24 -12.20
C PHE A 112 -9.23 -8.46 -12.74
N PRO A 113 -9.91 -9.40 -13.42
CA PRO A 113 -9.29 -10.62 -13.91
C PRO A 113 -8.09 -10.39 -14.83
N ASP A 114 -8.10 -9.30 -15.59
CA ASP A 114 -7.05 -8.93 -16.55
C ASP A 114 -5.96 -8.02 -15.94
N ALA A 115 -6.01 -7.78 -14.62
CA ALA A 115 -5.04 -6.93 -13.95
C ALA A 115 -3.64 -7.55 -13.94
N GLN A 116 -2.62 -6.69 -14.13
CA GLN A 116 -1.22 -7.05 -13.93
C GLN A 116 -0.67 -6.43 -12.66
N PHE A 117 0.12 -7.20 -11.92
CA PHE A 117 0.65 -6.83 -10.61
C PHE A 117 2.17 -6.71 -10.64
N ILE A 118 2.68 -5.61 -10.11
CA ILE A 118 4.11 -5.35 -9.97
C ILE A 118 4.42 -5.30 -8.48
N GLY A 119 5.11 -6.31 -7.98
CA GLY A 119 5.65 -6.34 -6.63
C GLY A 119 7.03 -5.70 -6.58
N VAL A 120 7.25 -4.75 -5.66
CA VAL A 120 8.55 -4.12 -5.49
C VAL A 120 9.22 -4.63 -4.23
N VAL A 121 10.31 -5.36 -4.39
CA VAL A 121 11.17 -5.83 -3.31
C VAL A 121 12.43 -4.95 -3.21
N ARG A 122 12.92 -4.74 -2.00
CA ARG A 122 14.12 -3.95 -1.72
C ARG A 122 14.88 -4.58 -0.56
N HIS A 123 16.18 -4.36 -0.52
CA HIS A 123 17.05 -4.71 0.60
C HIS A 123 16.41 -4.33 1.94
N PRO A 124 16.36 -5.25 2.94
CA PRO A 124 15.64 -5.00 4.20
C PRO A 124 16.11 -3.74 4.91
N ALA A 125 17.42 -3.55 5.07
CA ALA A 125 17.96 -2.38 5.74
C ALA A 125 17.57 -1.07 5.00
N GLY A 126 17.65 -1.07 3.66
CA GLY A 126 17.26 0.07 2.82
C GLY A 126 15.78 0.42 2.95
N SER A 127 14.91 -0.57 2.90
CA SER A 127 13.46 -0.39 3.04
C SER A 127 13.08 0.07 4.46
N ILE A 128 13.64 -0.57 5.50
CA ILE A 128 13.35 -0.29 6.90
C ILE A 128 13.86 1.10 7.29
N ALA A 129 15.10 1.45 6.96
CA ALA A 129 15.65 2.78 7.20
C ALA A 129 14.82 3.87 6.51
N SER A 130 14.42 3.65 5.25
CA SER A 130 13.54 4.56 4.53
C SER A 130 12.19 4.72 5.20
N ASN A 131 11.59 3.63 5.69
CA ASN A 131 10.31 3.66 6.42
C ASN A 131 10.44 4.45 7.74
N MET A 132 11.50 4.23 8.50
CA MET A 132 11.78 4.96 9.74
C MET A 132 11.96 6.45 9.48
N ARG A 133 12.77 6.83 8.50
CA ARG A 133 13.08 8.23 8.16
C ARG A 133 11.85 8.97 7.62
N ARG A 134 11.08 8.36 6.72
CA ARG A 134 9.99 9.03 6.01
C ARG A 134 8.70 9.09 6.81
N PHE A 135 8.41 8.03 7.56
CA PHE A 135 7.12 7.86 8.25
C PHE A 135 7.25 7.83 9.77
N GLY A 136 8.47 7.96 10.32
CA GLY A 136 8.71 7.90 11.77
C GLY A 136 8.39 6.54 12.38
N ALA A 137 8.47 5.47 11.59
CA ALA A 137 8.22 4.12 12.08
C ALA A 137 9.30 3.69 13.08
N LYS A 138 8.90 3.00 14.15
CA LYS A 138 9.86 2.36 15.06
C LYS A 138 10.50 1.14 14.37
N LEU A 139 11.78 0.87 14.63
CA LEU A 139 12.54 -0.23 14.04
C LEU A 139 11.76 -1.56 14.03
N ARG A 140 11.28 -2.00 15.19
CA ARG A 140 10.53 -3.27 15.31
C ARG A 140 9.29 -3.33 14.40
N ARG A 141 8.57 -2.20 14.26
CA ARG A 141 7.40 -2.13 13.39
C ARG A 141 7.78 -2.13 11.92
N ALA A 142 8.83 -1.41 11.54
CA ALA A 142 9.32 -1.37 10.17
C ALA A 142 9.86 -2.72 9.73
N THR A 143 10.58 -3.44 10.60
CA THR A 143 11.09 -4.80 10.37
C THR A 143 9.96 -5.81 10.20
N TRP A 144 8.97 -5.80 11.12
CA TRP A 144 7.80 -6.66 10.98
C TRP A 144 7.07 -6.40 9.66
N HIS A 145 6.91 -5.14 9.30
CA HIS A 145 6.25 -4.72 8.07
C HIS A 145 7.00 -5.25 6.84
N TRP A 146 8.33 -5.07 6.78
CA TRP A 146 9.14 -5.58 5.68
C TRP A 146 9.00 -7.11 5.54
N ARG A 147 9.17 -7.84 6.65
CA ARG A 147 9.05 -9.32 6.66
C ARG A 147 7.70 -9.81 6.15
N ALA A 148 6.63 -9.18 6.63
CA ALA A 148 5.27 -9.53 6.24
C ALA A 148 5.07 -9.32 4.73
N TYR A 149 5.50 -8.16 4.22
CA TYR A 149 5.38 -7.85 2.81
C TYR A 149 6.28 -8.71 1.92
N ALA A 150 7.50 -8.99 2.34
CA ALA A 150 8.40 -9.86 1.59
C ALA A 150 7.79 -11.27 1.41
N ARG A 151 7.20 -11.83 2.48
CA ARG A 151 6.50 -13.13 2.39
C ARG A 151 5.30 -13.08 1.45
N GLU A 152 4.45 -12.06 1.58
CA GLU A 152 3.26 -11.95 0.75
C GLU A 152 3.60 -11.67 -0.72
N LEU A 153 4.67 -10.93 -1.01
CA LEU A 153 5.18 -10.74 -2.38
C LEU A 153 5.54 -12.08 -3.02
N ALA A 154 6.30 -12.92 -2.31
CA ALA A 154 6.66 -14.25 -2.80
C ALA A 154 5.42 -15.13 -3.00
N ARG A 155 4.50 -15.13 -2.03
CA ARG A 155 3.27 -15.92 -2.11
C ARG A 155 2.39 -15.51 -3.29
N HIS A 156 2.18 -14.21 -3.49
CA HIS A 156 1.34 -13.72 -4.57
C HIS A 156 1.98 -13.90 -5.95
N SER A 157 3.31 -13.76 -6.08
CA SER A 157 3.98 -14.01 -7.35
C SER A 157 3.85 -15.46 -7.82
N MET A 158 3.86 -16.42 -6.90
CA MET A 158 3.61 -17.83 -7.25
C MET A 158 2.14 -18.13 -7.54
N ARG A 159 1.23 -17.46 -6.81
CA ARG A 159 -0.21 -17.72 -6.93
C ARG A 159 -0.82 -17.12 -8.20
N HIS A 160 -0.27 -16.01 -8.67
CA HIS A 160 -0.72 -15.26 -9.82
C HIS A 160 0.40 -15.15 -10.87
N ASP A 161 1.10 -16.26 -11.12
CA ASP A 161 2.36 -16.34 -11.88
C ASP A 161 2.25 -15.76 -13.31
N ASP A 162 1.08 -15.89 -13.92
CA ASP A 162 0.75 -15.38 -15.25
C ASP A 162 0.67 -13.84 -15.33
N ARG A 163 0.41 -13.17 -14.20
CA ARG A 163 0.10 -11.74 -14.14
C ARG A 163 0.73 -11.00 -12.95
N PHE A 164 1.71 -11.60 -12.29
CA PHE A 164 2.44 -11.00 -11.18
C PHE A 164 3.95 -11.15 -11.36
N VAL A 165 4.66 -10.03 -11.40
CA VAL A 165 6.12 -10.01 -11.43
C VAL A 165 6.69 -9.21 -10.27
N LEU A 166 7.92 -9.53 -9.88
CA LEU A 166 8.67 -8.78 -8.90
C LEU A 166 9.78 -7.98 -9.57
N VAL A 167 9.91 -6.73 -9.16
CA VAL A 167 11.00 -5.83 -9.51
C VAL A 167 11.86 -5.62 -8.28
N ARG A 168 13.15 -5.91 -8.38
CA ARG A 168 14.11 -5.57 -7.36
C ARG A 168 14.52 -4.10 -7.50
N TYR A 169 14.34 -3.32 -6.43
CA TYR A 169 14.60 -1.88 -6.44
C TYR A 169 16.04 -1.56 -6.86
N GLU A 170 16.99 -2.34 -6.38
CA GLU A 170 18.42 -2.16 -6.65
C GLU A 170 18.74 -2.34 -8.13
N ASP A 171 18.13 -3.34 -8.79
CA ASP A 171 18.31 -3.58 -10.23
C ASP A 171 17.73 -2.42 -11.05
N LEU A 172 16.51 -1.98 -10.69
CA LEU A 172 15.87 -0.82 -11.33
C LEU A 172 16.70 0.45 -11.20
N VAL A 173 17.39 0.63 -10.08
CA VAL A 173 18.17 1.86 -9.85
C VAL A 173 19.55 1.81 -10.49
N ARG A 174 20.17 0.63 -10.56
CA ARG A 174 21.49 0.44 -11.20
C ARG A 174 21.40 0.37 -12.71
N GLU A 175 20.41 -0.37 -13.21
CA GLU A 175 20.20 -0.65 -14.64
C GLU A 175 18.76 -0.32 -15.05
N PRO A 176 18.35 0.97 -15.03
CA PRO A 176 16.94 1.33 -15.24
C PRO A 176 16.42 0.92 -16.61
N GLU A 177 17.20 1.08 -17.68
CA GLU A 177 16.73 0.81 -19.03
C GLU A 177 16.44 -0.67 -19.27
N PRO A 178 17.35 -1.65 -19.02
CA PRO A 178 17.03 -3.07 -19.18
C PRO A 178 15.82 -3.51 -18.36
N VAL A 179 15.72 -3.10 -17.10
CA VAL A 179 14.59 -3.44 -16.23
C VAL A 179 13.28 -2.90 -16.78
N LEU A 180 13.27 -1.65 -17.25
CA LEU A 180 12.05 -1.01 -17.76
C LEU A 180 11.65 -1.52 -19.15
N ARG A 181 12.61 -1.91 -20.01
CA ARG A 181 12.29 -2.55 -21.28
C ARG A 181 11.55 -3.86 -21.06
N GLU A 182 12.10 -4.74 -20.22
CA GLU A 182 11.46 -6.01 -19.88
C GLU A 182 10.11 -5.80 -19.19
N LEU A 183 10.01 -4.82 -18.30
CA LEU A 183 8.76 -4.51 -17.61
C LEU A 183 7.67 -4.01 -18.56
N LEU A 184 8.00 -3.12 -19.50
CA LEU A 184 7.04 -2.61 -20.48
C LEU A 184 6.63 -3.71 -21.47
N GLU A 185 7.58 -4.55 -21.93
CA GLU A 185 7.29 -5.72 -22.75
C GLU A 185 6.31 -6.67 -22.03
N TRP A 186 6.57 -7.01 -20.76
CA TRP A 186 5.68 -7.83 -19.97
C TRP A 186 4.31 -7.19 -19.75
N LEU A 187 4.25 -5.87 -19.57
CA LEU A 187 3.00 -5.11 -19.52
C LEU A 187 2.31 -5.07 -20.89
N GLY A 188 3.03 -5.41 -21.96
CA GLY A 188 2.60 -5.29 -23.34
C GLY A 188 2.49 -3.85 -23.82
N GLU A 189 3.25 -2.94 -23.26
CA GLU A 189 3.33 -1.54 -23.70
C GLU A 189 4.58 -1.30 -24.54
N PRO A 190 4.52 -0.45 -25.57
CA PRO A 190 5.70 -0.12 -26.36
C PRO A 190 6.72 0.64 -25.52
N TRP A 191 7.99 0.56 -25.90
CA TRP A 191 9.03 1.36 -25.27
C TRP A 191 8.78 2.85 -25.47
N SER A 192 9.10 3.64 -24.44
CA SER A 192 9.09 5.09 -24.48
C SER A 192 10.20 5.64 -23.58
N ASP A 193 11.06 6.51 -24.12
CA ASP A 193 12.15 7.14 -23.35
C ASP A 193 11.65 8.05 -22.22
N ALA A 194 10.38 8.42 -22.24
CA ALA A 194 9.73 9.19 -21.18
C ALA A 194 9.82 8.51 -19.81
N VAL A 195 9.93 7.17 -19.75
CA VAL A 195 10.07 6.42 -18.50
C VAL A 195 11.44 6.65 -17.85
N LEU A 196 12.51 6.82 -18.64
CA LEU A 196 13.84 7.18 -18.13
C LEU A 196 13.91 8.65 -17.71
N ALA A 197 13.18 9.51 -18.43
CA ALA A 197 13.09 10.94 -18.16
C ALA A 197 11.92 11.31 -17.21
N HIS A 198 11.45 10.38 -16.39
CA HIS A 198 10.26 10.55 -15.52
C HIS A 198 10.30 11.85 -14.68
N HIS A 199 11.46 12.26 -14.18
CA HIS A 199 11.66 13.49 -13.41
C HIS A 199 11.33 14.75 -14.23
N GLN A 200 11.63 14.76 -15.52
CA GLN A 200 11.32 15.87 -16.43
C GLN A 200 9.81 15.88 -16.74
N VAL A 201 9.23 14.73 -17.06
CA VAL A 201 7.79 14.58 -17.34
C VAL A 201 6.95 15.00 -16.15
N GLN A 202 7.31 14.57 -14.95
CA GLN A 202 6.60 14.95 -13.73
C GLN A 202 6.79 16.43 -13.37
N GLY A 203 7.96 16.99 -13.61
CA GLY A 203 8.24 18.42 -13.43
C GLY A 203 7.44 19.32 -14.38
N ALA A 204 7.31 18.93 -15.65
CA ALA A 204 6.59 19.68 -16.68
C ALA A 204 5.06 19.72 -16.44
N ARG A 205 4.49 18.79 -15.70
CA ARG A 205 3.05 18.78 -15.34
C ARG A 205 2.65 19.89 -14.38
N GLY A 206 3.54 20.83 -14.08
CA GLY A 206 3.22 22.08 -13.36
C GLY A 206 2.84 21.89 -11.90
N GLY A 207 3.11 20.75 -11.34
CA GLY A 207 2.94 20.51 -9.91
C GLY A 207 3.95 21.33 -9.13
N LYS A 208 3.51 22.23 -8.26
CA LYS A 208 4.31 22.62 -7.10
C LYS A 208 4.94 21.35 -6.58
N ARG A 209 6.26 21.31 -6.36
CA ARG A 209 7.03 20.18 -5.81
C ARG A 209 6.14 19.22 -5.02
N VAL A 210 5.55 18.24 -5.72
CA VAL A 210 4.61 17.31 -5.09
C VAL A 210 5.46 16.32 -4.32
N VAL A 211 5.52 16.55 -3.03
CA VAL A 211 6.23 15.69 -2.10
C VAL A 211 5.27 14.56 -1.72
N GLU A 212 5.26 13.50 -2.50
CA GLU A 212 4.60 12.27 -2.07
C GLU A 212 5.44 11.63 -0.96
N GLY A 213 4.97 11.76 0.30
CA GLY A 213 5.64 11.21 1.47
C GLY A 213 7.10 11.64 1.66
N ARG A 214 7.45 12.90 1.37
CA ARG A 214 8.81 13.49 1.38
C ARG A 214 9.75 12.97 0.29
N SER A 215 9.26 12.28 -0.73
CA SER A 215 10.05 12.02 -1.94
C SER A 215 9.86 13.15 -2.93
N ARG A 216 10.93 13.68 -3.46
CA ARG A 216 10.87 14.57 -4.59
C ARG A 216 10.46 13.75 -5.80
N VAL A 217 9.42 14.16 -6.47
CA VAL A 217 8.93 13.49 -7.69
C VAL A 217 9.75 13.92 -8.93
N ASP A 218 10.49 14.99 -8.79
CA ASP A 218 11.33 15.63 -9.79
C ASP A 218 12.83 15.25 -9.70
N ASP A 219 13.19 14.31 -8.80
CA ASP A 219 14.55 13.77 -8.75
C ASP A 219 14.71 12.63 -9.76
N PRO A 220 15.82 12.56 -10.51
CA PRO A 220 16.15 11.40 -11.33
C PRO A 220 16.38 10.15 -10.48
N VAL A 221 16.49 8.99 -11.15
CA VAL A 221 16.94 7.76 -10.49
C VAL A 221 18.34 7.99 -9.93
N ASP A 222 18.52 7.69 -8.65
CA ASP A 222 19.73 8.01 -7.91
C ASP A 222 20.30 6.74 -7.23
N PRO A 223 21.35 6.13 -7.81
CA PRO A 223 22.01 4.94 -7.27
C PRO A 223 22.58 5.14 -5.86
N SER A 224 22.96 6.38 -5.49
CA SER A 224 23.50 6.67 -4.14
C SER A 224 22.48 6.44 -3.02
N ARG A 225 21.23 6.21 -3.35
CA ARG A 225 20.17 5.88 -2.39
C ARG A 225 20.15 4.41 -1.96
N ILE A 226 20.87 3.54 -2.69
CA ILE A 226 20.95 2.12 -2.36
C ILE A 226 21.62 1.96 -1.00
N ASP A 227 22.78 2.59 -0.80
CA ASP A 227 23.64 2.43 0.38
C ASP A 227 23.31 3.41 1.52
N ARG A 228 22.35 4.26 1.32
CA ARG A 228 22.00 5.32 2.29
C ARG A 228 21.68 4.79 3.69
N TRP A 229 21.19 3.55 3.80
CA TRP A 229 20.84 2.93 5.05
C TRP A 229 22.07 2.72 5.97
N THR A 230 23.28 2.59 5.43
CA THR A 230 24.52 2.45 6.20
C THR A 230 24.75 3.66 7.12
N ARG A 231 24.28 4.84 6.71
CA ARG A 231 24.30 6.08 7.51
C ARG A 231 23.07 6.27 8.38
N ASP A 232 21.93 5.71 7.97
CA ASP A 232 20.64 5.89 8.65
C ASP A 232 20.42 4.90 9.82
N LEU A 233 21.08 3.73 9.78
CA LEU A 233 20.99 2.70 10.81
C LEU A 233 22.25 2.69 11.69
N ARG A 234 22.05 2.66 13.01
CA ARG A 234 23.15 2.49 13.97
C ARG A 234 23.59 1.03 14.01
N GLY A 235 24.79 0.75 14.52
CA GLY A 235 25.32 -0.60 14.58
C GLY A 235 24.42 -1.59 15.33
N ASP A 236 23.87 -1.18 16.48
CA ASP A 236 22.92 -1.99 17.26
C ASP A 236 21.60 -2.29 16.50
N HIS A 237 21.14 -1.35 15.70
CA HIS A 237 19.99 -1.56 14.81
C HIS A 237 20.28 -2.57 13.72
N HIS A 238 21.50 -2.53 13.17
CA HIS A 238 21.93 -3.43 12.10
C HIS A 238 22.01 -4.87 12.60
N GLU A 239 22.70 -5.12 13.70
CA GLU A 239 22.79 -6.43 14.33
C GLU A 239 21.41 -6.99 14.69
N TRP A 240 20.55 -6.14 15.27
CA TRP A 240 19.19 -6.54 15.61
C TRP A 240 18.36 -6.92 14.37
N LEU A 241 18.55 -6.22 13.25
CA LEU A 241 17.92 -6.54 11.96
C LEU A 241 18.40 -7.86 11.40
N ALA A 242 19.74 -8.05 11.32
CA ALA A 242 20.36 -9.23 10.76
C ALA A 242 19.75 -10.51 11.36
N GLN A 243 19.64 -10.58 12.69
CA GLN A 243 19.04 -11.73 13.38
C GLN A 243 17.59 -12.05 12.95
N ARG A 244 16.87 -11.11 12.33
CA ARG A 244 15.41 -11.24 12.08
C ARG A 244 15.04 -11.28 10.61
N VAL A 245 15.90 -10.80 9.73
CA VAL A 245 15.57 -10.67 8.30
C VAL A 245 16.47 -11.51 7.40
N THR A 246 17.61 -12.02 7.88
CA THR A 246 18.65 -12.68 7.08
C THR A 246 18.08 -13.76 6.16
N ARG A 247 17.32 -14.70 6.67
CA ARG A 247 16.77 -15.79 5.84
C ARG A 247 15.88 -15.28 4.69
N MET A 248 14.99 -14.33 5.00
CA MET A 248 14.12 -13.77 3.98
C MET A 248 14.88 -12.80 3.05
N ALA A 249 15.95 -12.17 3.53
CA ALA A 249 16.84 -11.36 2.70
C ALA A 249 17.61 -12.25 1.71
N GLN A 250 18.25 -13.31 2.19
CA GLN A 250 18.95 -14.31 1.38
C GLN A 250 18.02 -14.97 0.36
N PHE A 251 16.77 -15.24 0.75
CA PHE A 251 15.75 -15.72 -0.19
C PHE A 251 15.57 -14.79 -1.40
N TYR A 252 15.68 -13.47 -1.21
CA TYR A 252 15.65 -12.47 -2.27
C TYR A 252 17.03 -12.10 -2.83
N GLY A 253 18.06 -12.88 -2.50
CA GLY A 253 19.42 -12.68 -3.00
C GLY A 253 20.15 -11.49 -2.40
N TYR A 254 19.71 -11.01 -1.22
CA TYR A 254 20.41 -9.94 -0.50
C TYR A 254 21.36 -10.48 0.54
N ASP A 255 22.53 -9.86 0.65
CA ASP A 255 23.34 -9.92 1.85
C ASP A 255 22.83 -8.87 2.85
N VAL A 256 22.76 -9.22 4.13
CA VAL A 256 22.26 -8.28 5.16
C VAL A 256 23.34 -7.29 5.57
N ASP A 257 24.59 -7.66 5.40
CA ASP A 257 25.77 -6.91 5.81
C ASP A 257 26.32 -6.03 4.68
N ASP A 258 25.91 -6.30 3.43
CA ASP A 258 26.30 -5.54 2.25
C ASP A 258 25.08 -4.93 1.58
N ALA A 259 25.25 -3.74 1.02
CA ALA A 259 24.23 -3.08 0.19
C ALA A 259 24.08 -3.73 -1.19
N GLY A 260 24.89 -4.72 -1.48
CA GLY A 260 24.91 -5.47 -2.73
C GLY A 260 23.76 -6.48 -2.85
N VAL A 261 23.68 -7.03 -4.04
CA VAL A 261 22.92 -8.24 -4.34
C VAL A 261 23.90 -9.40 -4.33
N ALA A 262 23.77 -10.27 -3.34
CA ALA A 262 24.69 -11.39 -3.15
C ALA A 262 24.45 -12.56 -4.12
N ASP A 263 23.20 -12.66 -4.64
CA ASP A 263 22.82 -13.80 -5.46
C ASP A 263 21.77 -13.38 -6.51
N ALA A 264 21.95 -13.83 -7.74
CA ALA A 264 20.98 -13.62 -8.82
C ALA A 264 19.73 -14.48 -8.58
N LEU A 265 18.56 -13.89 -8.79
CA LEU A 265 17.26 -14.59 -8.68
C LEU A 265 16.74 -15.02 -10.05
N THR A 266 17.31 -14.47 -11.09
CA THR A 266 16.91 -14.69 -12.48
C THR A 266 18.12 -15.08 -13.31
N PRO A 267 17.94 -15.76 -14.43
CA PRO A 267 18.99 -15.90 -15.44
C PRO A 267 19.56 -14.54 -15.87
N PRO A 268 20.80 -14.47 -16.33
CA PRO A 268 21.49 -13.21 -16.66
C PRO A 268 20.76 -12.32 -17.67
N GLU A 269 19.98 -12.94 -18.55
CA GLU A 269 19.19 -12.26 -19.58
C GLU A 269 17.90 -11.63 -19.08
N ARG A 270 17.43 -12.00 -17.89
CA ARG A 270 16.21 -11.48 -17.29
C ARG A 270 16.49 -10.59 -16.07
N ARG A 271 15.60 -9.63 -15.86
CA ARG A 271 15.62 -8.71 -14.70
C ARG A 271 14.37 -8.86 -13.83
N LEU A 272 13.24 -9.27 -14.43
CA LEU A 272 12.00 -9.49 -13.68
C LEU A 272 12.01 -10.88 -13.04
N ILE A 273 11.55 -10.94 -11.79
CA ILE A 273 11.43 -12.18 -11.02
C ILE A 273 10.00 -12.68 -11.16
N HIS A 274 9.82 -13.87 -11.71
CA HIS A 274 8.54 -14.53 -11.88
C HIS A 274 8.25 -15.54 -10.76
N GLY A 275 7.02 -16.01 -10.68
CA GLY A 275 6.64 -17.01 -9.69
C GLY A 275 7.40 -18.32 -9.80
N ALA A 276 7.83 -18.69 -11.01
CA ALA A 276 8.71 -19.86 -11.25
C ALA A 276 10.06 -19.70 -10.55
N ASP A 277 10.69 -18.52 -10.64
CA ASP A 277 11.96 -18.23 -9.98
C ASP A 277 11.79 -18.30 -8.44
N VAL A 278 10.67 -17.81 -7.94
CA VAL A 278 10.33 -17.87 -6.51
C VAL A 278 10.12 -19.32 -6.06
N ARG A 279 9.46 -20.17 -6.85
CA ARG A 279 9.30 -21.61 -6.55
C ARG A 279 10.65 -22.31 -6.50
N GLN A 280 11.49 -22.11 -7.50
CA GLN A 280 12.85 -22.66 -7.54
C GLN A 280 13.68 -22.21 -6.31
N ARG A 281 13.50 -20.95 -5.91
CA ARG A 281 14.17 -20.40 -4.75
C ARG A 281 13.72 -21.07 -3.44
N LEU A 282 12.45 -21.43 -3.29
CA LEU A 282 11.93 -22.15 -2.12
C LEU A 282 12.58 -23.51 -1.92
N GLU A 283 12.98 -24.19 -2.97
CA GLU A 283 13.71 -25.47 -2.87
C GLU A 283 15.04 -25.31 -2.11
N ARG A 284 15.67 -24.13 -2.22
CA ARG A 284 16.90 -23.79 -1.49
C ARG A 284 16.65 -23.26 -0.08
N PHE A 285 15.42 -22.88 0.26
CA PHE A 285 15.00 -22.30 1.53
C PHE A 285 13.75 -23.00 2.08
N PRO A 286 13.82 -24.31 2.37
CA PRO A 286 12.64 -25.10 2.76
C PRO A 286 12.04 -24.66 4.11
N GLU A 287 12.77 -23.92 4.93
CA GLU A 287 12.28 -23.34 6.17
C GLU A 287 11.35 -22.14 5.97
N ILE A 288 11.27 -21.61 4.75
CA ILE A 288 10.34 -20.51 4.42
C ILE A 288 9.00 -21.08 4.01
N ASP A 289 8.09 -21.19 4.98
CA ASP A 289 6.71 -21.62 4.71
C ASP A 289 5.87 -20.44 4.18
N LEU A 290 5.44 -20.51 2.92
CA LEU A 290 4.55 -19.57 2.26
C LEU A 290 3.12 -20.11 2.09
N SER A 291 2.82 -21.31 2.59
CA SER A 291 1.51 -21.94 2.45
C SER A 291 0.42 -21.19 3.22
N VAL A 292 0.78 -20.61 4.37
CA VAL A 292 -0.14 -19.85 5.21
C VAL A 292 0.00 -18.34 4.91
N PRO A 293 -1.08 -17.68 4.46
CA PRO A 293 -1.09 -16.23 4.30
C PRO A 293 -0.76 -15.54 5.63
N HIS A 294 0.05 -14.49 5.57
CA HIS A 294 0.26 -13.67 6.76
C HIS A 294 -1.06 -13.05 7.20
N GLU A 295 -1.41 -13.16 8.49
CA GLU A 295 -2.63 -12.52 8.99
C GLU A 295 -2.62 -11.04 8.59
N ARG A 296 -3.61 -10.64 7.79
CA ARG A 296 -3.85 -9.24 7.46
C ARG A 296 -3.92 -8.45 8.77
N PRO A 297 -3.07 -7.44 8.96
CA PRO A 297 -3.14 -6.64 10.17
C PRO A 297 -4.54 -6.06 10.32
N PRO A 298 -5.12 -6.04 11.54
CA PRO A 298 -6.44 -5.45 11.73
C PRO A 298 -6.47 -4.03 11.15
N ALA A 299 -7.55 -3.66 10.47
CA ALA A 299 -7.72 -2.38 9.81
C ALA A 299 -7.34 -1.18 10.71
N SER A 300 -7.57 -1.30 12.03
CA SER A 300 -7.14 -0.31 13.03
C SER A 300 -5.61 -0.16 13.18
N ARG A 301 -4.81 -1.11 12.72
CA ARG A 301 -3.33 -1.03 12.71
C ARG A 301 -2.79 -0.60 11.36
N LEU A 302 -3.49 -0.95 10.28
CA LEU A 302 -3.14 -0.55 8.92
C LEU A 302 -3.55 0.90 8.64
N TYR A 303 -4.70 1.28 9.18
CA TYR A 303 -5.30 2.57 8.96
C TYR A 303 -5.54 3.26 10.30
N ASP A 304 -4.66 4.17 10.70
CA ASP A 304 -4.99 5.11 11.78
C ASP A 304 -6.03 6.09 11.20
N PRO A 305 -7.29 6.03 11.66
CA PRO A 305 -8.34 6.92 11.14
C PRO A 305 -8.02 8.41 11.35
N ARG A 306 -7.05 8.73 12.22
CA ARG A 306 -6.54 10.09 12.44
C ARG A 306 -5.48 10.51 11.41
N LYS A 307 -4.86 9.55 10.71
CA LYS A 307 -3.85 9.77 9.66
C LYS A 307 -4.40 9.60 8.26
N LEU A 308 -5.66 9.24 8.15
CA LEU A 308 -6.38 9.13 6.90
C LEU A 308 -6.86 10.51 6.44
N THR A 309 -5.92 11.29 6.01
CA THR A 309 -6.14 12.54 5.28
C THR A 309 -6.47 12.27 3.80
N VAL A 310 -7.41 11.40 3.54
CA VAL A 310 -8.11 11.37 2.24
C VAL A 310 -9.32 12.30 2.27
N VAL A 311 -9.75 12.71 3.46
CA VAL A 311 -10.72 13.79 3.64
C VAL A 311 -9.94 14.99 4.19
N PRO A 312 -9.92 16.15 3.55
CA PRO A 312 -9.34 17.36 4.10
C PRO A 312 -9.81 17.52 5.55
N ARG A 313 -8.89 17.87 6.44
CA ARG A 313 -9.17 17.95 7.89
C ARG A 313 -10.38 18.84 8.18
N GLU A 314 -10.61 19.81 7.33
CA GLU A 314 -11.75 20.71 7.32
C GLU A 314 -13.08 19.97 7.09
N PHE A 315 -13.09 18.97 6.21
CA PHE A 315 -14.27 18.16 5.89
C PHE A 315 -14.59 17.13 6.99
N LEU A 316 -13.56 16.61 7.68
CA LEU A 316 -13.75 15.75 8.85
C LEU A 316 -14.30 16.53 10.05
N ASP A 317 -13.88 17.78 10.20
CA ASP A 317 -14.40 18.67 11.23
C ASP A 317 -15.87 19.04 10.95
N GLU A 318 -16.28 19.15 9.69
CA GLU A 318 -17.69 19.34 9.27
C GLU A 318 -18.54 18.09 9.48
N LEU A 319 -18.05 16.89 9.18
CA LEU A 319 -18.80 15.65 9.33
C LEU A 319 -18.94 15.18 10.79
N THR A 320 -18.03 15.56 11.65
CA THR A 320 -17.97 15.06 13.05
C THR A 320 -18.55 15.99 14.08
N ALA A 321 -18.89 17.26 13.73
CA ALA A 321 -19.50 18.21 14.64
C ALA A 321 -21.05 18.12 14.64
N PRO A 322 -21.75 18.20 15.76
CA PRO A 322 -23.22 18.32 15.82
C PRO A 322 -23.70 19.58 15.08
N ARG A 323 -24.76 19.48 14.29
CA ARG A 323 -25.22 20.51 13.34
C ARG A 323 -25.43 21.92 13.92
N GLY A 324 -25.49 22.12 15.24
CA GLY A 324 -25.65 23.43 15.90
C GLY A 324 -24.39 24.05 16.52
N VAL A 325 -23.34 23.27 16.76
CA VAL A 325 -22.15 23.73 17.52
C VAL A 325 -20.89 23.90 16.61
N ARG A 326 -21.01 23.54 15.35
CA ARG A 326 -19.89 23.35 14.42
C ARG A 326 -19.20 24.64 13.98
N ARG A 327 -19.93 25.72 13.85
CA ARG A 327 -19.40 26.96 13.26
C ARG A 327 -18.73 27.89 14.26
N TRP A 328 -19.06 27.79 15.55
CA TRP A 328 -18.60 28.74 16.57
C TRP A 328 -17.34 28.29 17.32
N GLY A 329 -17.20 27.00 17.61
CA GLY A 329 -16.11 26.51 18.48
C GLY A 329 -14.71 26.57 17.86
N ALA A 330 -14.55 26.20 16.61
CA ALA A 330 -13.24 26.15 15.96
C ALA A 330 -12.74 27.53 15.51
N ALA A 331 -13.62 28.41 15.08
CA ALA A 331 -13.29 29.79 14.69
C ALA A 331 -12.98 30.66 15.93
N ALA A 332 -13.70 30.45 17.04
CA ALA A 332 -13.45 31.16 18.29
C ALA A 332 -12.10 30.79 18.91
N VAL A 333 -11.74 29.50 18.90
CA VAL A 333 -10.45 29.03 19.46
C VAL A 333 -9.25 29.51 18.62
N ARG A 334 -9.42 29.68 17.30
CA ARG A 334 -8.34 30.21 16.41
C ARG A 334 -8.07 31.71 16.61
N ARG A 335 -9.05 32.46 17.10
CA ARG A 335 -8.94 33.92 17.36
C ARG A 335 -8.42 34.27 18.72
N LEU A 336 -8.22 33.30 19.62
CA LEU A 336 -7.71 33.54 20.98
C LEU A 336 -6.18 33.72 20.95
N PRO A 337 -5.63 34.69 21.73
CA PRO A 337 -4.19 34.82 21.95
C PRO A 337 -3.56 33.52 22.43
N GLY A 338 -2.29 33.24 22.07
CA GLY A 338 -1.61 31.99 22.31
C GLY A 338 -1.63 31.47 23.76
N GLY A 339 -1.57 32.39 24.75
CA GLY A 339 -1.62 32.04 26.20
C GLY A 339 -2.98 31.54 26.71
N VAL A 340 -4.07 31.86 26.03
CA VAL A 340 -5.43 31.49 26.46
C VAL A 340 -5.90 30.16 25.83
N ARG A 341 -5.25 29.72 24.76
CA ARG A 341 -5.58 28.48 24.02
C ARG A 341 -5.58 27.20 24.90
N PRO A 342 -4.59 26.98 25.80
CA PRO A 342 -4.60 25.79 26.66
C PRO A 342 -5.72 25.74 27.64
N ALA A 343 -6.18 26.91 28.16
CA ALA A 343 -7.29 27.01 29.08
C ALA A 343 -8.64 26.78 28.37
N ALA A 344 -8.84 27.39 27.21
CA ALA A 344 -10.05 27.19 26.39
C ALA A 344 -10.22 25.74 25.97
N VAL A 345 -9.14 25.07 25.58
CA VAL A 345 -9.15 23.63 25.22
C VAL A 345 -9.49 22.75 26.43
N ARG A 346 -9.02 23.12 27.65
CA ARG A 346 -9.39 22.44 28.91
C ARG A 346 -10.86 22.61 29.23
N THR A 347 -11.39 23.81 29.08
CA THR A 347 -12.81 24.10 29.30
C THR A 347 -13.70 23.34 28.34
N VAL A 348 -13.40 23.32 27.04
CA VAL A 348 -14.15 22.53 26.06
C VAL A 348 -14.08 21.02 26.38
N ARG A 349 -12.95 20.50 26.84
CA ARG A 349 -12.82 19.11 27.30
C ARG A 349 -13.67 18.83 28.55
N ARG A 350 -13.75 19.78 29.50
CA ARG A 350 -14.54 19.66 30.73
C ARG A 350 -16.04 19.71 30.43
N THR A 351 -16.47 20.62 29.56
CA THR A 351 -17.88 20.73 29.13
C THR A 351 -18.32 19.48 28.38
N ARG A 352 -17.45 18.88 27.52
CA ARG A 352 -17.72 17.59 26.87
C ARG A 352 -17.89 16.44 27.88
N LYS A 353 -17.16 16.46 29.01
CA LYS A 353 -17.26 15.45 30.08
C LYS A 353 -18.57 15.60 30.86
N VAL A 354 -18.99 16.81 31.09
CA VAL A 354 -20.24 17.15 31.82
C VAL A 354 -21.47 16.82 30.97
N LEU A 355 -21.41 17.06 29.65
CA LEU A 355 -22.50 16.77 28.72
C LEU A 355 -22.57 15.29 28.26
N GLY A 356 -21.82 14.40 28.91
CA GLY A 356 -21.84 12.98 28.59
C GLY A 356 -21.31 12.64 27.20
N LEU A 357 -20.73 13.61 26.47
CA LEU A 357 -20.13 13.44 25.13
C LEU A 357 -18.76 12.76 25.27
N ARG A 358 -18.72 11.60 25.93
CA ARG A 358 -17.55 10.73 25.92
C ARG A 358 -17.27 10.35 24.47
N ARG A 359 -15.99 10.31 24.08
CA ARG A 359 -15.51 9.66 22.84
C ARG A 359 -16.03 8.22 22.83
N ARG A 360 -17.23 8.00 22.36
CA ARG A 360 -17.64 6.66 21.96
C ARG A 360 -16.83 6.35 20.69
N PRO A 361 -16.06 5.27 20.66
CA PRO A 361 -15.52 4.80 19.38
C PRO A 361 -16.72 4.68 18.44
N LEU A 362 -16.57 5.14 17.19
CA LEU A 362 -17.63 5.07 16.20
C LEU A 362 -18.25 3.66 16.26
N PRO A 363 -19.58 3.50 16.19
CA PRO A 363 -20.27 2.20 16.33
C PRO A 363 -19.67 1.09 15.46
N PHE A 364 -19.12 1.47 14.33
CA PHE A 364 -18.37 0.64 13.40
C PHE A 364 -17.22 -0.15 14.06
N PHE A 365 -16.35 0.50 14.85
CA PHE A 365 -15.18 -0.17 15.45
C PHE A 365 -15.53 -1.09 16.62
N THR A 366 -16.59 -0.79 17.35
CA THR A 366 -17.09 -1.65 18.43
C THR A 366 -17.80 -2.88 17.89
N ALA A 367 -18.55 -2.78 16.79
CA ALA A 367 -19.21 -3.91 16.15
C ALA A 367 -18.19 -4.90 15.56
N VAL A 368 -17.18 -4.42 14.82
CA VAL A 368 -16.10 -5.26 14.26
C VAL A 368 -15.32 -6.00 15.36
N ARG A 369 -15.03 -5.34 16.49
CA ARG A 369 -14.35 -5.99 17.63
C ARG A 369 -15.20 -7.09 18.31
N ARG A 370 -16.51 -6.87 18.45
CA ARG A 370 -17.43 -7.84 19.08
C ARG A 370 -17.59 -9.09 18.22
N GLU A 371 -17.66 -8.92 16.90
CA GLU A 371 -17.86 -10.04 15.98
C GLU A 371 -16.62 -10.93 15.87
N ARG A 372 -15.41 -10.35 15.78
CA ARG A 372 -14.16 -11.12 15.82
C ARG A 372 -13.99 -11.89 17.13
N ARG A 373 -14.48 -11.34 18.27
CA ARG A 373 -14.52 -12.11 19.52
C ARG A 373 -15.51 -13.28 19.44
N ARG A 374 -16.64 -13.12 18.74
CA ARG A 374 -17.63 -14.22 18.54
C ARG A 374 -17.07 -15.27 17.60
N GLU A 375 -16.43 -14.87 16.50
CA GLU A 375 -15.77 -15.80 15.57
C GLU A 375 -14.64 -16.60 16.24
N ARG A 376 -13.80 -15.95 17.03
CA ARG A 376 -12.76 -16.64 17.82
C ARG A 376 -13.36 -17.59 18.87
N ARG A 377 -14.48 -17.23 19.49
CA ARG A 377 -15.18 -18.13 20.43
C ARG A 377 -15.82 -19.31 19.71
N ARG A 378 -16.39 -19.12 18.51
CA ARG A 378 -16.92 -20.21 17.67
C ARG A 378 -15.81 -21.14 17.19
N ALA A 379 -14.71 -20.59 16.69
CA ALA A 379 -13.55 -21.37 16.27
C ALA A 379 -12.94 -22.18 17.43
N ARG A 380 -12.83 -21.60 18.64
CA ARG A 380 -12.36 -22.33 19.82
C ARG A 380 -13.34 -23.43 20.30
N ARG A 381 -14.65 -23.21 20.15
CA ARG A 381 -15.66 -24.26 20.47
C ARG A 381 -15.66 -25.38 19.44
N ALA A 382 -15.42 -25.08 18.17
CA ALA A 382 -15.29 -26.09 17.13
C ALA A 382 -14.00 -26.91 17.25
N ALA A 383 -12.91 -26.31 17.73
CA ALA A 383 -11.63 -26.98 17.96
C ALA A 383 -11.55 -27.73 19.31
N GLY A 384 -12.47 -27.49 20.25
CA GLY A 384 -12.49 -28.10 21.58
C GLY A 384 -13.60 -29.16 21.79
N GLY A 385 -14.34 -29.55 20.75
CA GLY A 385 -15.44 -30.52 20.80
C GLY A 385 -15.10 -31.93 20.32
N GLY A 386 -13.83 -32.30 20.35
CA GLY A 386 -13.36 -33.64 19.98
C GLY A 386 -12.63 -34.32 21.17
N THR A 387 -13.35 -34.82 22.13
CA THR A 387 -12.97 -35.95 23.02
C THR A 387 -14.17 -36.82 23.23
#